data_4d77ad8be918c2ac071783c808add6a3
#
_entry.id   4d77ad8be918c2ac071783c808add6a3
#
_cell.length_a   1.000
_cell.length_b   1.000
_cell.length_c   1.000
_cell.angle_alpha   90.00
_cell.angle_beta   90.00
_cell.angle_gamma   90.00
#
_symmetry.space_group_name_H-M   'P 1'
#
loop_
_entity.id
_entity.type
_entity.pdbx_description
1 polymer ?
#
loop_
_entity_poly.entity_id
_entity_poly.type
_entity_poly.pdbx_seq_one_letter_code
_entity_poly.pdbx_strand_id
1 'polypeptide(L)'
;MEIIEQIEEWRKRYSNWQTQHRSASELDKSYPFVENTRSPFTPLRRSLSMLNLALISSAGAYIDGTESFDTDAPGGDLTFREIPTGIDPSDLLFAARGYDPAFVNEDANVQLPLARLLEFESNRVIGQLNSAFWSLCGFIPDAASLVELTVPKLVERLKHYEVQAALLVPASRLCHQTLALAARGIEQAGIPTMMLAVEREAIDLAHPPRAGFYRGQFGSVVGRPNWPEHQRRILDEALRWIESASQPGNNKLAVELESQVEAARGER
;
A
#
# COMPACT_ATOMS: atom_id res chain seq x y z
N MET A 1 -10.31 -16.96 8.38
CA MET A 1 -8.84 -16.99 8.63
C MET A 1 -8.53 -15.74 9.43
N GLU A 2 -7.63 -15.77 10.39
CA GLU A 2 -7.25 -14.56 11.15
C GLU A 2 -6.39 -13.63 10.27
N ILE A 3 -6.56 -12.31 10.43
CA ILE A 3 -5.72 -11.32 9.73
C ILE A 3 -4.31 -11.32 10.34
N ILE A 4 -4.21 -11.45 11.67
CA ILE A 4 -2.97 -11.72 12.39
C ILE A 4 -3.10 -13.10 13.00
N GLU A 5 -2.26 -14.04 12.58
CA GLU A 5 -2.16 -15.34 13.23
C GLU A 5 -1.55 -15.17 14.62
N GLN A 6 -2.12 -15.85 15.64
CA GLN A 6 -1.66 -15.76 17.03
C GLN A 6 -1.63 -14.31 17.58
N ILE A 7 -2.67 -13.53 17.32
CA ILE A 7 -2.76 -12.11 17.70
C ILE A 7 -2.44 -11.87 19.19
N GLU A 8 -2.85 -12.76 20.10
CA GLU A 8 -2.59 -12.60 21.53
C GLU A 8 -1.09 -12.76 21.90
N GLU A 9 -0.36 -13.61 21.18
CA GLU A 9 1.09 -13.73 21.34
C GLU A 9 1.80 -12.51 20.78
N TRP A 10 1.34 -12.02 19.62
CA TRP A 10 1.86 -10.78 19.06
C TRP A 10 1.63 -9.59 20.00
N ARG A 11 0.43 -9.46 20.61
CA ARG A 11 0.13 -8.41 21.62
C ARG A 11 1.11 -8.42 22.79
N LYS A 12 1.46 -9.59 23.30
CA LYS A 12 2.44 -9.71 24.40
C LYS A 12 3.81 -9.23 23.96
N ARG A 13 4.27 -9.64 22.77
CA ARG A 13 5.55 -9.17 22.21
C ARG A 13 5.56 -7.65 22.00
N TYR A 14 4.48 -7.10 21.45
CA TYR A 14 4.34 -5.67 21.22
C TYR A 14 4.29 -4.87 22.53
N SER A 15 3.55 -5.30 23.52
CA SER A 15 3.51 -4.66 24.84
C SER A 15 4.88 -4.64 25.52
N ASN A 16 5.63 -5.72 25.43
CA ASN A 16 7.00 -5.78 25.95
C ASN A 16 7.92 -4.79 25.20
N TRP A 17 7.84 -4.75 23.87
CA TRP A 17 8.60 -3.80 23.06
C TRP A 17 8.23 -2.35 23.41
N GLN A 18 6.95 -2.02 23.49
CA GLN A 18 6.44 -0.68 23.81
C GLN A 18 6.91 -0.18 25.18
N THR A 19 7.02 -1.05 26.19
CA THR A 19 7.54 -0.66 27.52
C THR A 19 9.01 -0.26 27.49
N GLN A 20 9.79 -0.81 26.59
CA GLN A 20 11.22 -0.53 26.43
C GLN A 20 11.48 0.68 25.51
N HIS A 21 10.54 1.02 24.62
CA HIS A 21 10.69 2.01 23.55
C HIS A 21 9.62 3.11 23.61
N ARG A 22 9.38 3.68 24.79
CA ARG A 22 8.30 4.67 25.05
C ARG A 22 8.35 5.94 24.20
N SER A 23 9.48 6.26 23.59
CA SER A 23 9.69 7.45 22.75
C SER A 23 10.24 7.13 21.36
N ALA A 24 10.11 5.90 20.89
CA ALA A 24 10.65 5.52 19.60
C ALA A 24 9.88 6.24 18.47
N SER A 25 10.49 7.30 17.95
CA SER A 25 10.06 7.93 16.70
C SER A 25 10.41 7.07 15.49
N GLU A 26 11.33 6.12 15.66
CA GLU A 26 11.80 5.18 14.63
C GLU A 26 11.63 3.74 15.12
N LEU A 27 11.30 2.85 14.18
CA LEU A 27 11.32 1.41 14.42
C LEU A 27 12.76 0.94 14.55
N ASP A 28 13.12 0.45 15.71
CA ASP A 28 14.37 -0.26 15.87
C ASP A 28 14.24 -1.72 15.37
N LYS A 29 15.38 -2.43 15.35
CA LYS A 29 15.44 -3.83 14.89
C LYS A 29 14.67 -4.80 15.79
N SER A 30 14.28 -4.38 16.99
CA SER A 30 13.56 -5.23 17.96
C SER A 30 12.04 -5.15 17.83
N TYR A 31 11.50 -4.32 16.93
CA TYR A 31 10.06 -4.26 16.69
C TYR A 31 9.53 -5.64 16.27
N PRO A 32 8.49 -6.15 16.97
CA PRO A 32 7.96 -7.49 16.70
C PRO A 32 7.02 -7.47 15.48
N PHE A 33 7.58 -7.51 14.28
CA PHE A 33 6.76 -7.64 13.07
C PHE A 33 5.75 -8.79 13.20
N VAL A 34 4.58 -8.60 12.57
CA VAL A 34 3.58 -9.66 12.48
C VAL A 34 4.11 -10.76 11.58
N GLU A 35 4.02 -12.00 12.04
CA GLU A 35 4.41 -13.19 11.31
C GLU A 35 3.17 -14.04 11.03
N ASN A 36 2.82 -14.16 9.75
CA ASN A 36 1.75 -15.01 9.27
C ASN A 36 2.33 -16.16 8.44
N THR A 37 1.61 -17.25 8.31
CA THR A 37 2.04 -18.42 7.52
C THR A 37 1.11 -18.70 6.34
N ARG A 38 -0.09 -18.15 6.36
CA ARG A 38 -1.13 -18.33 5.34
C ARG A 38 -1.72 -17.00 4.94
N SER A 39 -2.22 -16.90 3.71
CA SER A 39 -2.92 -15.72 3.23
C SER A 39 -4.33 -16.06 2.80
N PRO A 40 -5.33 -15.21 3.11
CA PRO A 40 -6.62 -15.29 2.44
C PRO A 40 -6.42 -15.04 0.94
N PHE A 41 -7.34 -15.54 0.12
CA PHE A 41 -7.27 -15.33 -1.32
C PHE A 41 -8.66 -15.23 -1.92
N THR A 42 -8.91 -14.14 -2.63
CA THR A 42 -10.12 -13.93 -3.42
C THR A 42 -9.72 -13.84 -4.89
N PRO A 43 -10.16 -14.81 -5.74
CA PRO A 43 -9.82 -14.78 -7.16
C PRO A 43 -10.50 -13.59 -7.86
N LEU A 44 -9.82 -13.02 -8.82
CA LEU A 44 -10.44 -12.08 -9.74
C LEU A 44 -11.45 -12.82 -10.62
N ARG A 45 -12.71 -12.38 -10.62
CA ARG A 45 -13.81 -13.07 -11.34
C ARG A 45 -14.08 -12.49 -12.73
N ARG A 46 -13.54 -11.33 -13.03
CA ARG A 46 -13.66 -10.60 -14.31
C ARG A 46 -12.35 -9.96 -14.65
N SER A 47 -12.11 -9.62 -15.91
CA SER A 47 -10.92 -8.86 -16.27
C SER A 47 -10.91 -7.49 -15.63
N LEU A 48 -9.73 -6.96 -15.34
CA LEU A 48 -9.56 -5.61 -14.76
C LEU A 48 -10.23 -4.52 -15.59
N SER A 49 -10.29 -4.70 -16.91
CA SER A 49 -10.96 -3.77 -17.84
C SER A 49 -12.48 -3.64 -17.61
N MET A 50 -13.04 -4.43 -16.71
CA MET A 50 -14.46 -4.42 -16.35
C MET A 50 -14.70 -4.06 -14.88
N LEU A 51 -13.67 -3.76 -14.10
CA LEU A 51 -13.74 -3.59 -12.64
C LEU A 51 -13.57 -2.14 -12.22
N ASN A 52 -14.23 -1.83 -11.09
CA ASN A 52 -14.00 -0.62 -10.31
C ASN A 52 -12.78 -0.87 -9.40
N LEU A 53 -11.64 -0.25 -9.73
CA LEU A 53 -10.37 -0.38 -9.01
C LEU A 53 -10.21 0.76 -8.00
N ALA A 54 -9.95 0.43 -6.75
CA ALA A 54 -9.59 1.39 -5.72
C ALA A 54 -8.07 1.52 -5.59
N LEU A 55 -7.61 2.72 -5.21
CA LEU A 55 -6.25 2.98 -4.74
C LEU A 55 -6.26 3.17 -3.22
N ILE A 56 -5.34 2.49 -2.53
CA ILE A 56 -5.08 2.66 -1.10
C ILE A 56 -3.58 2.94 -0.94
N SER A 57 -3.25 4.09 -0.38
CA SER A 57 -1.86 4.49 -0.13
C SER A 57 -1.62 4.73 1.35
N SER A 58 -0.43 4.43 1.80
CA SER A 58 -0.01 4.69 3.18
C SER A 58 0.96 5.87 3.31
N ALA A 59 1.00 6.74 2.31
CA ALA A 59 1.87 7.91 2.31
C ALA A 59 1.40 9.06 3.22
N GLY A 60 0.24 8.96 3.85
CA GLY A 60 -0.29 10.00 4.74
C GLY A 60 -0.79 11.23 3.99
N ALA A 61 -1.32 11.05 2.77
CA ALA A 61 -1.90 12.15 2.00
C ALA A 61 -3.17 12.69 2.65
N TYR A 62 -3.30 14.00 2.69
CA TYR A 62 -4.50 14.72 3.13
C TYR A 62 -4.67 16.01 2.32
N ILE A 63 -5.87 16.58 2.32
CA ILE A 63 -6.18 17.80 1.57
C ILE A 63 -5.69 19.01 2.38
N ASP A 64 -5.03 19.96 1.74
CA ASP A 64 -4.62 21.21 2.37
C ASP A 64 -5.81 21.93 3.04
N GLY A 65 -5.58 22.47 4.23
CA GLY A 65 -6.64 23.09 5.04
C GLY A 65 -7.55 22.11 5.77
N THR A 66 -7.38 20.78 5.62
CA THR A 66 -8.07 19.76 6.43
C THR A 66 -7.19 19.25 7.58
N GLU A 67 -7.77 18.45 8.48
CA GLU A 67 -7.04 17.84 9.59
C GLU A 67 -5.96 16.88 9.09
N SER A 68 -4.71 17.12 9.49
CA SER A 68 -3.57 16.24 9.24
C SER A 68 -3.67 14.94 10.03
N PHE A 69 -2.85 13.94 9.68
CA PHE A 69 -2.65 12.77 10.52
C PHE A 69 -1.79 13.10 11.74
N ASP A 70 -2.03 12.39 12.86
CA ASP A 70 -1.19 12.44 14.05
C ASP A 70 0.05 11.56 13.86
N THR A 71 1.14 12.19 13.41
CA THR A 71 2.44 11.50 13.22
C THR A 71 3.14 11.18 14.53
N ASP A 72 2.72 11.77 15.66
CA ASP A 72 3.33 11.56 16.97
C ASP A 72 2.63 10.48 17.80
N ALA A 73 1.47 10.00 17.36
CA ALA A 73 0.74 8.92 18.02
C ALA A 73 1.63 7.69 18.22
N PRO A 74 1.86 7.22 19.46
CA PRO A 74 2.77 6.09 19.73
C PRO A 74 2.34 4.79 19.04
N GLY A 75 1.03 4.53 18.95
CA GLY A 75 0.45 3.37 18.25
C GLY A 75 0.23 3.58 16.74
N GLY A 76 0.52 4.78 16.24
CA GLY A 76 0.16 5.23 14.90
C GLY A 76 -1.24 5.86 14.83
N ASP A 77 -1.49 6.65 13.80
CA ASP A 77 -2.83 7.19 13.50
C ASP A 77 -3.70 6.07 12.89
N LEU A 78 -4.74 5.68 13.59
CA LEU A 78 -5.67 4.61 13.18
C LEU A 78 -6.79 5.10 12.26
N THR A 79 -6.76 6.37 11.85
CA THR A 79 -7.73 6.93 10.90
C THR A 79 -7.26 6.78 9.46
N PHE A 80 -8.16 7.02 8.52
CA PHE A 80 -7.84 7.18 7.11
C PHE A 80 -8.56 8.39 6.55
N ARG A 81 -8.08 8.88 5.42
CA ARG A 81 -8.73 9.93 4.65
C ARG A 81 -9.30 9.32 3.37
N GLU A 82 -10.52 9.73 3.04
CA GLU A 82 -11.19 9.39 1.81
C GLU A 82 -11.16 10.63 0.92
N ILE A 83 -10.40 10.56 -0.16
CA ILE A 83 -10.06 11.73 -0.97
C ILE A 83 -10.53 11.49 -2.41
N PRO A 84 -11.23 12.46 -3.04
CA PRO A 84 -11.62 12.34 -4.42
C PRO A 84 -10.45 12.13 -5.37
N THR A 85 -10.55 11.20 -6.33
CA THR A 85 -9.49 10.92 -7.30
C THR A 85 -9.26 12.04 -8.30
N GLY A 86 -10.23 12.94 -8.46
CA GLY A 86 -10.11 14.14 -9.30
C GLY A 86 -9.50 15.35 -8.59
N ILE A 87 -8.91 15.19 -7.40
CA ILE A 87 -8.23 16.29 -6.68
C ILE A 87 -7.03 16.79 -7.48
N ASP A 88 -6.77 18.09 -7.43
CA ASP A 88 -5.50 18.62 -7.94
C ASP A 88 -4.36 18.14 -7.02
N PRO A 89 -3.31 17.51 -7.56
CA PRO A 89 -2.15 17.08 -6.76
C PRO A 89 -1.51 18.20 -5.94
N SER A 90 -1.61 19.47 -6.35
CA SER A 90 -1.11 20.64 -5.60
C SER A 90 -1.89 20.92 -4.31
N ASP A 91 -3.11 20.39 -4.17
CA ASP A 91 -3.92 20.51 -2.96
C ASP A 91 -3.64 19.38 -1.95
N LEU A 92 -2.70 18.47 -2.26
CA LEU A 92 -2.34 17.37 -1.38
C LEU A 92 -1.09 17.69 -0.57
N LEU A 93 -1.19 17.43 0.74
CA LEU A 93 -0.07 17.43 1.68
C LEU A 93 0.18 16.01 2.18
N PHE A 94 1.38 15.75 2.72
CA PHE A 94 1.79 14.41 3.17
C PHE A 94 2.30 14.45 4.61
N ALA A 95 1.58 13.79 5.51
CA ALA A 95 2.00 13.53 6.88
C ALA A 95 2.94 12.31 6.89
N ALA A 96 4.19 12.52 6.43
CA ALA A 96 5.16 11.45 6.28
C ALA A 96 5.72 10.97 7.62
N ARG A 97 5.65 9.64 7.85
CA ARG A 97 6.30 9.00 8.98
C ARG A 97 6.97 7.70 8.54
N GLY A 98 8.26 7.55 8.87
CA GLY A 98 9.04 6.36 8.53
C GLY A 98 9.57 6.29 7.10
N TYR A 99 9.44 7.37 6.32
CA TYR A 99 10.04 7.55 5.00
C TYR A 99 10.34 9.03 4.75
N ASP A 100 11.25 9.31 3.82
CA ASP A 100 11.55 10.68 3.36
C ASP A 100 10.49 11.13 2.34
N PRO A 101 9.76 12.23 2.59
CA PRO A 101 8.73 12.73 1.68
C PRO A 101 9.28 13.44 0.43
N ALA A 102 10.58 13.59 0.27
CA ALA A 102 11.18 14.32 -0.85
C ALA A 102 10.62 13.85 -2.21
N PHE A 103 10.57 12.54 -2.44
CA PHE A 103 10.08 11.99 -3.71
C PHE A 103 8.60 12.24 -3.96
N VAL A 104 7.76 12.06 -2.94
CA VAL A 104 6.31 12.25 -3.08
C VAL A 104 5.94 13.74 -3.21
N ASN A 105 6.73 14.63 -2.61
CA ASN A 105 6.59 16.07 -2.78
C ASN A 105 7.05 16.55 -4.18
N GLU A 106 7.99 15.83 -4.79
CA GLU A 106 8.44 16.11 -6.16
C GLU A 106 7.43 15.60 -7.21
N ASP A 107 6.89 14.39 -7.01
CA ASP A 107 5.88 13.77 -7.87
C ASP A 107 4.97 12.85 -7.03
N ALA A 108 3.76 13.29 -6.77
CA ALA A 108 2.78 12.51 -6.00
C ALA A 108 2.52 11.11 -6.60
N ASN A 109 2.72 10.90 -7.91
CA ASN A 109 2.47 9.62 -8.57
C ASN A 109 3.39 8.49 -8.07
N VAL A 110 4.51 8.79 -7.42
CA VAL A 110 5.39 7.75 -6.85
C VAL A 110 4.75 7.00 -5.67
N GLN A 111 3.68 7.57 -5.06
CA GLN A 111 2.91 6.98 -3.97
C GLN A 111 1.41 6.98 -4.21
N LEU A 112 0.93 7.93 -5.02
CA LEU A 112 -0.47 8.10 -5.43
C LEU A 112 -0.54 8.15 -6.95
N PRO A 113 -0.41 7.02 -7.67
CA PRO A 113 -0.29 6.99 -9.12
C PRO A 113 -1.61 7.31 -9.84
N LEU A 114 -2.31 8.37 -9.41
CA LEU A 114 -3.62 8.74 -9.92
C LEU A 114 -3.57 9.04 -11.41
N ALA A 115 -2.59 9.83 -11.87
CA ALA A 115 -2.44 10.15 -13.29
C ALA A 115 -2.21 8.89 -14.14
N ARG A 116 -1.43 7.93 -13.63
CA ARG A 116 -1.16 6.65 -14.34
C ARG A 116 -2.40 5.76 -14.37
N LEU A 117 -3.15 5.69 -13.27
CA LEU A 117 -4.38 4.90 -13.21
C LEU A 117 -5.49 5.50 -14.07
N LEU A 118 -5.60 6.83 -14.18
CA LEU A 118 -6.50 7.50 -15.13
C LEU A 118 -6.11 7.24 -16.59
N GLU A 119 -4.81 7.18 -16.89
CA GLU A 119 -4.33 6.74 -18.22
C GLU A 119 -4.76 5.28 -18.49
N PHE A 120 -4.66 4.39 -17.49
CA PHE A 120 -5.07 2.99 -17.62
C PHE A 120 -6.59 2.84 -17.79
N GLU A 121 -7.38 3.65 -17.13
CA GLU A 121 -8.83 3.72 -17.36
C GLU A 121 -9.14 4.18 -18.78
N SER A 122 -8.53 5.28 -19.22
CA SER A 122 -8.72 5.82 -20.58
C SER A 122 -8.33 4.81 -21.67
N ASN A 123 -7.31 4.00 -21.41
CA ASN A 123 -6.83 2.95 -22.32
C ASN A 123 -7.55 1.61 -22.11
N ARG A 124 -8.54 1.54 -21.22
CA ARG A 124 -9.30 0.32 -20.88
C ARG A 124 -8.45 -0.84 -20.34
N VAL A 125 -7.32 -0.53 -19.72
CA VAL A 125 -6.53 -1.51 -18.95
C VAL A 125 -7.27 -1.86 -17.66
N ILE A 126 -7.89 -0.86 -17.02
CA ILE A 126 -8.86 -1.02 -15.93
C ILE A 126 -10.24 -0.51 -16.39
N GLY A 127 -11.31 -0.99 -15.76
CA GLY A 127 -12.67 -0.58 -16.12
C GLY A 127 -12.97 0.84 -15.66
N GLN A 128 -12.68 1.12 -14.40
CA GLN A 128 -12.89 2.42 -13.78
C GLN A 128 -11.91 2.58 -12.61
N LEU A 129 -11.30 3.76 -12.48
CA LEU A 129 -10.69 4.18 -11.21
C LEU A 129 -11.81 4.66 -10.29
N ASN A 130 -11.87 4.14 -9.07
CA ASN A 130 -12.87 4.57 -8.09
C ASN A 130 -12.84 6.09 -7.90
N SER A 131 -14.01 6.71 -7.69
CA SER A 131 -14.14 8.16 -7.53
C SER A 131 -13.44 8.72 -6.28
N ALA A 132 -13.06 7.86 -5.34
CA ALA A 132 -12.24 8.20 -4.18
C ALA A 132 -11.08 7.20 -4.03
N PHE A 133 -9.98 7.65 -3.46
CA PHE A 133 -8.90 6.83 -2.95
C PHE A 133 -8.80 6.94 -1.42
N TRP A 134 -8.16 5.97 -0.80
CA TRP A 134 -7.99 5.94 0.66
C TRP A 134 -6.53 6.15 1.01
N SER A 135 -6.29 7.11 1.90
CA SER A 135 -4.97 7.44 2.42
C SER A 135 -4.88 7.12 3.90
N LEU A 136 -3.81 6.44 4.30
CA LEU A 136 -3.41 6.20 5.68
C LEU A 136 -2.05 6.84 5.94
N CYS A 137 -1.80 7.28 7.19
CA CYS A 137 -0.44 7.44 7.67
C CYS A 137 0.04 6.07 8.16
N GLY A 138 0.62 5.28 7.24
CA GLY A 138 0.76 3.83 7.41
C GLY A 138 1.85 3.38 8.39
N PHE A 139 2.53 4.29 9.07
CA PHE A 139 3.41 3.95 10.18
C PHE A 139 2.58 3.66 11.43
N ILE A 140 1.98 2.46 11.49
CA ILE A 140 1.09 2.02 12.56
C ILE A 140 1.74 0.85 13.32
N PRO A 141 2.47 1.12 14.42
CA PRO A 141 3.08 0.06 15.23
C PRO A 141 2.05 -0.83 15.92
N ASP A 142 0.87 -0.32 16.27
CA ASP A 142 -0.19 -1.15 16.86
C ASP A 142 -0.99 -1.89 15.78
N ALA A 143 -0.40 -2.99 15.31
CA ALA A 143 -1.02 -3.83 14.29
C ALA A 143 -2.36 -4.46 14.72
N ALA A 144 -2.55 -4.72 16.02
CA ALA A 144 -3.79 -5.27 16.52
C ALA A 144 -4.92 -4.24 16.42
N SER A 145 -4.68 -3.01 16.88
CA SER A 145 -5.67 -1.92 16.77
C SER A 145 -5.96 -1.57 15.31
N LEU A 146 -4.97 -1.61 14.42
CA LEU A 146 -5.19 -1.48 12.98
C LEU A 146 -6.22 -2.49 12.46
N VAL A 147 -6.03 -3.76 12.79
CA VAL A 147 -6.89 -4.86 12.32
C VAL A 147 -8.29 -4.81 12.93
N GLU A 148 -8.40 -4.39 14.18
CA GLU A 148 -9.68 -4.37 14.89
C GLU A 148 -10.51 -3.09 14.63
N LEU A 149 -9.86 -1.97 14.40
CA LEU A 149 -10.54 -0.67 14.31
C LEU A 149 -10.53 -0.07 12.90
N THR A 150 -9.38 -0.09 12.21
CA THR A 150 -9.21 0.58 10.92
C THR A 150 -9.68 -0.29 9.76
N VAL A 151 -9.20 -1.54 9.71
CA VAL A 151 -9.48 -2.44 8.58
C VAL A 151 -10.97 -2.69 8.38
N PRO A 152 -11.80 -2.94 9.42
CA PRO A 152 -13.24 -3.13 9.24
C PRO A 152 -13.94 -1.90 8.64
N LYS A 153 -13.57 -0.70 9.11
CA LYS A 153 -14.11 0.56 8.58
C LYS A 153 -13.70 0.80 7.13
N LEU A 154 -12.44 0.53 6.81
CA LEU A 154 -11.94 0.63 5.43
C LEU A 154 -12.71 -0.34 4.51
N VAL A 155 -12.91 -1.58 4.90
CA VAL A 155 -13.68 -2.58 4.16
C VAL A 155 -15.13 -2.12 3.96
N GLU A 156 -15.76 -1.55 4.98
CA GLU A 156 -17.11 -0.99 4.88
C GLU A 156 -17.17 0.10 3.81
N ARG A 157 -16.19 1.03 3.80
CA ARG A 157 -16.14 2.10 2.80
C ARG A 157 -15.89 1.56 1.39
N LEU A 158 -14.98 0.60 1.22
CA LEU A 158 -14.74 -0.04 -0.08
C LEU A 158 -16.01 -0.71 -0.63
N LYS A 159 -16.78 -1.38 0.22
CA LYS A 159 -18.08 -1.98 -0.17
C LYS A 159 -19.11 -0.91 -0.52
N HIS A 160 -19.18 0.18 0.23
CA HIS A 160 -20.09 1.30 -0.05
C HIS A 160 -19.82 1.91 -1.43
N TYR A 161 -18.57 2.00 -1.85
CA TYR A 161 -18.15 2.47 -3.17
C TYR A 161 -18.17 1.39 -4.26
N GLU A 162 -18.70 0.21 -3.96
CA GLU A 162 -18.77 -0.93 -4.89
C GLU A 162 -17.41 -1.29 -5.50
N VAL A 163 -16.35 -1.18 -4.70
CA VAL A 163 -14.99 -1.54 -5.12
C VAL A 163 -14.91 -3.03 -5.43
N GLN A 164 -14.33 -3.38 -6.56
CA GLN A 164 -14.24 -4.74 -7.06
C GLN A 164 -12.80 -5.29 -7.08
N ALA A 165 -11.81 -4.41 -7.01
CA ALA A 165 -10.40 -4.74 -6.80
C ALA A 165 -9.69 -3.55 -6.13
N ALA A 166 -8.57 -3.78 -5.43
CA ALA A 166 -7.81 -2.72 -4.80
C ALA A 166 -6.30 -2.85 -5.06
N LEU A 167 -5.66 -1.73 -5.39
CA LEU A 167 -4.22 -1.56 -5.47
C LEU A 167 -3.73 -0.88 -4.18
N LEU A 168 -2.72 -1.47 -3.52
CA LEU A 168 -2.16 -0.97 -2.26
C LEU A 168 -0.70 -0.54 -2.46
N VAL A 169 -0.37 0.69 -2.05
CA VAL A 169 0.96 1.31 -2.23
C VAL A 169 1.53 1.72 -0.87
N PRO A 170 2.47 0.93 -0.30
CA PRO A 170 3.10 1.24 0.99
C PRO A 170 4.22 2.27 0.82
N ALA A 171 4.45 3.13 1.84
CA ALA A 171 5.46 4.17 1.77
C ALA A 171 6.77 3.84 2.53
N SER A 172 6.71 3.04 3.60
CA SER A 172 7.85 2.69 4.46
C SER A 172 7.89 1.20 4.79
N ARG A 173 8.90 0.76 5.52
CA ARG A 173 8.99 -0.64 5.97
C ARG A 173 7.76 -1.07 6.79
N LEU A 174 7.36 -0.27 7.79
CA LEU A 174 6.18 -0.60 8.59
C LEU A 174 4.88 -0.46 7.78
N CYS A 175 4.83 0.48 6.85
CA CYS A 175 3.72 0.61 5.92
C CYS A 175 3.48 -0.66 5.08
N HIS A 176 4.53 -1.43 4.78
CA HIS A 176 4.37 -2.74 4.11
C HIS A 176 3.58 -3.71 5.00
N GLN A 177 3.89 -3.80 6.31
CA GLN A 177 3.08 -4.59 7.23
C GLN A 177 1.64 -4.07 7.32
N THR A 178 1.48 -2.75 7.52
CA THR A 178 0.16 -2.12 7.64
C THR A 178 -0.73 -2.46 6.45
N LEU A 179 -0.24 -2.25 5.22
CA LEU A 179 -1.03 -2.52 4.02
C LEU A 179 -1.16 -4.02 3.71
N ALA A 180 -0.18 -4.86 4.10
CA ALA A 180 -0.33 -6.31 4.01
C ALA A 180 -1.49 -6.81 4.89
N LEU A 181 -1.61 -6.31 6.13
CA LEU A 181 -2.71 -6.64 7.03
C LEU A 181 -4.05 -6.10 6.52
N ALA A 182 -4.07 -4.87 5.98
CA ALA A 182 -5.26 -4.32 5.34
C ALA A 182 -5.69 -5.17 4.12
N ALA A 183 -4.74 -5.56 3.25
CA ALA A 183 -5.02 -6.44 2.11
C ALA A 183 -5.64 -7.77 2.53
N ARG A 184 -5.14 -8.38 3.62
CA ARG A 184 -5.70 -9.61 4.19
C ARG A 184 -7.17 -9.45 4.60
N GLY A 185 -7.50 -8.34 5.27
CA GLY A 185 -8.88 -8.05 5.67
C GLY A 185 -9.79 -7.75 4.47
N ILE A 186 -9.30 -7.04 3.48
CA ILE A 186 -10.02 -6.71 2.24
C ILE A 186 -10.33 -7.99 1.44
N GLU A 187 -9.35 -8.89 1.30
CA GLU A 187 -9.54 -10.20 0.63
C GLU A 187 -10.53 -11.10 1.36
N GLN A 188 -10.52 -11.10 2.70
CA GLN A 188 -11.52 -11.84 3.48
C GLN A 188 -12.93 -11.31 3.25
N ALA A 189 -13.06 -10.05 2.92
CA ALA A 189 -14.34 -9.42 2.58
C ALA A 189 -14.78 -9.66 1.13
N GLY A 190 -13.97 -10.39 0.34
CA GLY A 190 -14.28 -10.80 -1.03
C GLY A 190 -13.82 -9.80 -2.11
N ILE A 191 -12.93 -8.87 -1.79
CA ILE A 191 -12.37 -7.90 -2.73
C ILE A 191 -10.92 -8.30 -3.01
N PRO A 192 -10.55 -8.70 -4.25
CA PRO A 192 -9.17 -9.03 -4.62
C PRO A 192 -8.25 -7.82 -4.46
N THR A 193 -7.03 -8.07 -3.99
CA THR A 193 -6.04 -7.01 -3.75
C THR A 193 -4.75 -7.27 -4.52
N MET A 194 -4.05 -6.18 -4.83
CA MET A 194 -2.67 -6.19 -5.31
C MET A 194 -1.86 -5.18 -4.52
N MET A 195 -0.80 -5.62 -3.88
CA MET A 195 0.10 -4.75 -3.13
C MET A 195 1.43 -4.60 -3.88
N LEU A 196 1.88 -3.37 -4.08
CA LEU A 196 3.26 -3.11 -4.48
C LEU A 196 4.20 -3.26 -3.28
N ALA A 197 5.44 -3.66 -3.52
CA ALA A 197 6.43 -3.76 -2.46
C ALA A 197 7.85 -3.46 -2.97
N VAL A 198 8.64 -2.80 -2.13
CA VAL A 198 10.06 -2.55 -2.37
C VAL A 198 10.95 -3.19 -1.28
N GLU A 199 10.31 -3.79 -0.28
CA GLU A 199 10.97 -4.47 0.83
C GLU A 199 10.40 -5.88 1.01
N ARG A 200 11.24 -6.88 0.74
CA ARG A 200 10.80 -8.28 0.66
C ARG A 200 10.54 -8.88 2.03
N GLU A 201 11.40 -8.59 3.01
CA GLU A 201 11.29 -9.19 4.34
C GLU A 201 9.93 -8.89 5.00
N ALA A 202 9.45 -7.64 4.89
CA ALA A 202 8.16 -7.27 5.47
C ALA A 202 6.98 -8.01 4.84
N ILE A 203 7.01 -8.25 3.51
CA ILE A 203 5.94 -9.02 2.85
C ILE A 203 6.06 -10.51 3.09
N ASP A 204 7.28 -11.04 3.23
CA ASP A 204 7.50 -12.44 3.57
C ASP A 204 7.05 -12.75 5.02
N LEU A 205 7.12 -11.79 5.94
CA LEU A 205 6.60 -11.91 7.30
C LEU A 205 5.08 -11.73 7.36
N ALA A 206 4.57 -10.64 6.81
CA ALA A 206 3.15 -10.29 6.92
C ALA A 206 2.22 -11.14 6.04
N HIS A 207 2.75 -11.79 5.00
CA HIS A 207 2.02 -12.64 4.04
C HIS A 207 0.78 -11.97 3.45
N PRO A 208 0.93 -10.87 2.65
CA PRO A 208 -0.18 -10.30 1.88
C PRO A 208 -0.72 -11.34 0.88
N PRO A 209 -1.99 -11.26 0.49
CA PRO A 209 -2.59 -12.18 -0.47
C PRO A 209 -1.87 -12.20 -1.82
N ARG A 210 -1.52 -11.01 -2.33
CA ARG A 210 -0.69 -10.82 -3.53
C ARG A 210 0.22 -9.62 -3.33
N ALA A 211 1.50 -9.79 -3.59
CA ALA A 211 2.43 -8.66 -3.68
C ALA A 211 3.33 -8.78 -4.91
N GLY A 212 3.49 -7.66 -5.60
CA GLY A 212 4.51 -7.49 -6.64
C GLY A 212 5.68 -6.71 -6.06
N PHE A 213 6.86 -7.32 -6.02
CA PHE A 213 8.03 -6.65 -5.45
C PHE A 213 9.14 -6.44 -6.48
N TYR A 214 9.87 -5.34 -6.30
CA TYR A 214 11.06 -5.01 -7.05
C TYR A 214 12.02 -4.19 -6.17
N ARG A 215 13.26 -3.96 -6.62
CA ARG A 215 14.21 -3.09 -5.91
C ARG A 215 13.88 -1.63 -6.15
N GLY A 216 12.98 -1.08 -5.35
CA GLY A 216 12.62 0.33 -5.33
C GLY A 216 13.11 1.03 -4.06
N GLN A 217 12.52 2.19 -3.77
CA GLN A 217 12.86 3.01 -2.60
C GLN A 217 11.61 3.33 -1.80
N PHE A 218 11.76 3.45 -0.47
CA PHE A 218 10.68 3.98 0.37
C PHE A 218 10.34 5.41 -0.04
N GLY A 219 9.07 5.78 0.05
CA GLY A 219 8.58 7.06 -0.43
C GLY A 219 8.44 7.17 -1.97
N SER A 220 8.90 6.14 -2.74
CA SER A 220 8.90 6.13 -4.21
C SER A 220 8.58 4.72 -4.75
N VAL A 221 7.50 4.12 -4.23
CA VAL A 221 7.17 2.70 -4.48
C VAL A 221 6.57 2.46 -5.87
N VAL A 222 6.05 3.48 -6.52
CA VAL A 222 5.57 3.39 -7.91
C VAL A 222 6.62 3.90 -8.91
N GLY A 223 7.91 3.79 -8.57
CA GLY A 223 8.99 4.19 -9.47
C GLY A 223 9.50 5.61 -9.22
N ARG A 224 10.37 6.09 -10.09
CA ARG A 224 11.06 7.37 -9.91
C ARG A 224 10.14 8.56 -10.18
N PRO A 225 10.34 9.68 -9.46
CA PRO A 225 9.65 10.94 -9.75
C PRO A 225 9.87 11.38 -11.22
N ASN A 226 8.86 11.98 -11.78
CA ASN A 226 8.87 12.54 -13.14
C ASN A 226 9.28 11.55 -14.25
N TRP A 227 9.10 10.26 -14.00
CA TRP A 227 9.36 9.22 -14.99
C TRP A 227 8.12 8.34 -15.26
N PRO A 228 7.15 8.86 -16.05
CA PRO A 228 5.87 8.19 -16.31
C PRO A 228 6.01 6.78 -16.91
N GLU A 229 6.99 6.53 -17.78
CA GLU A 229 7.21 5.22 -18.41
C GLU A 229 7.57 4.16 -17.36
N HIS A 230 8.45 4.50 -16.41
CA HIS A 230 8.86 3.62 -15.34
C HIS A 230 7.68 3.31 -14.41
N GLN A 231 6.90 4.34 -14.05
CA GLN A 231 5.70 4.20 -13.23
C GLN A 231 4.65 3.30 -13.91
N ARG A 232 4.41 3.50 -15.20
CA ARG A 232 3.49 2.66 -15.99
C ARG A 232 3.92 1.20 -16.05
N ARG A 233 5.21 0.90 -16.21
CA ARG A 233 5.72 -0.48 -16.24
C ARG A 233 5.50 -1.20 -14.93
N ILE A 234 5.80 -0.55 -13.80
CA ILE A 234 5.57 -1.14 -12.47
C ILE A 234 4.10 -1.48 -12.28
N LEU A 235 3.21 -0.56 -12.62
CA LEU A 235 1.77 -0.75 -12.49
C LEU A 235 1.24 -1.83 -13.45
N ASP A 236 1.70 -1.85 -14.70
CA ASP A 236 1.29 -2.84 -15.70
C ASP A 236 1.68 -4.26 -15.26
N GLU A 237 2.93 -4.46 -14.82
CA GLU A 237 3.39 -5.74 -14.29
C GLU A 237 2.58 -6.19 -13.06
N ALA A 238 2.30 -5.26 -12.13
CA ALA A 238 1.50 -5.56 -10.95
C ALA A 238 0.05 -5.92 -11.30
N LEU A 239 -0.57 -5.17 -12.21
CA LEU A 239 -1.93 -5.40 -12.64
C LEU A 239 -2.08 -6.69 -13.46
N ARG A 240 -1.08 -7.08 -14.26
CA ARG A 240 -1.05 -8.40 -14.91
C ARG A 240 -0.98 -9.53 -13.88
N TRP A 241 -0.24 -9.33 -12.78
CA TRP A 241 -0.15 -10.33 -11.73
C TRP A 241 -1.48 -10.55 -11.00
N ILE A 242 -2.26 -9.50 -10.72
CA ILE A 242 -3.59 -9.69 -10.09
C ILE A 242 -4.54 -10.50 -10.98
N GLU A 243 -4.45 -10.35 -12.31
CA GLU A 243 -5.28 -11.12 -13.26
C GLU A 243 -4.83 -12.59 -13.38
N SER A 244 -3.53 -12.83 -13.36
CA SER A 244 -2.99 -14.17 -13.60
C SER A 244 -2.89 -15.04 -12.34
N ALA A 245 -2.90 -14.44 -11.15
CA ALA A 245 -2.74 -15.16 -9.90
C ALA A 245 -3.95 -16.03 -9.58
N SER A 246 -3.73 -17.34 -9.44
CA SER A 246 -4.73 -18.33 -9.03
C SER A 246 -4.62 -18.75 -7.56
N GLN A 247 -3.62 -18.29 -6.85
CA GLN A 247 -3.33 -18.57 -5.45
C GLN A 247 -2.57 -17.40 -4.82
N PRO A 248 -2.52 -17.30 -3.48
CA PRO A 248 -1.73 -16.26 -2.82
C PRO A 248 -0.24 -16.40 -3.15
N GLY A 249 0.47 -15.27 -3.17
CA GLY A 249 1.92 -15.28 -3.36
C GLY A 249 2.53 -13.93 -3.65
N ASN A 250 3.87 -13.91 -3.57
CA ASN A 250 4.68 -12.76 -3.90
C ASN A 250 5.38 -13.00 -5.24
N ASN A 251 5.27 -12.05 -6.17
CA ASN A 251 5.91 -12.11 -7.48
C ASN A 251 6.97 -11.03 -7.62
N LYS A 252 8.14 -11.41 -8.16
CA LYS A 252 9.16 -10.43 -8.51
C LYS A 252 8.78 -9.77 -9.84
N LEU A 253 8.62 -8.44 -9.83
CA LEU A 253 8.34 -7.69 -11.03
C LEU A 253 9.61 -7.57 -11.89
N ALA A 254 9.48 -7.72 -13.20
CA ALA A 254 10.60 -7.74 -14.15
C ALA A 254 11.19 -6.34 -14.46
N VAL A 255 10.74 -5.31 -13.76
CA VAL A 255 11.07 -3.89 -14.02
C VAL A 255 12.55 -3.57 -13.85
N GLU A 256 13.27 -4.28 -12.95
CA GLU A 256 14.68 -3.99 -12.65
C GLU A 256 15.64 -4.19 -13.85
N LEU A 257 15.41 -5.22 -14.66
CA LEU A 257 16.30 -5.55 -15.76
C LEU A 257 16.27 -4.47 -16.87
N GLU A 258 15.10 -3.90 -17.10
CA GLU A 258 14.93 -2.86 -18.12
C GLU A 258 15.45 -1.50 -17.63
N SER A 259 15.26 -1.17 -16.35
CA SER A 259 15.79 0.08 -15.79
C SER A 259 17.31 0.15 -15.78
N GLN A 260 18.00 -0.99 -15.58
CA GLN A 260 19.47 -1.05 -15.68
C GLN A 260 19.96 -0.87 -17.12
N VAL A 261 19.25 -1.43 -18.10
CA VAL A 261 19.59 -1.27 -19.52
C VAL A 261 19.34 0.17 -19.97
N GLU A 262 18.29 0.82 -19.50
CA GLU A 262 17.99 2.21 -19.85
C GLU A 262 18.90 3.22 -19.16
N ALA A 263 19.27 2.97 -17.88
CA ALA A 263 20.28 3.77 -17.20
C ALA A 263 21.63 3.70 -17.95
N ALA A 264 22.04 2.50 -18.38
CA ALA A 264 23.24 2.33 -19.19
C ALA A 264 23.16 2.97 -20.59
N ARG A 265 21.95 3.19 -21.14
CA ARG A 265 21.76 3.90 -22.43
C ARG A 265 21.71 5.42 -22.26
N GLY A 266 21.25 5.91 -21.11
CA GLY A 266 21.19 7.35 -20.80
C GLY A 266 22.53 7.97 -20.40
N GLU A 267 23.54 7.15 -20.07
CA GLU A 267 24.90 7.58 -19.76
C GLU A 267 25.83 7.64 -21.00
N ARG A 268 25.26 7.55 -22.20
CA ARG A 268 25.96 7.78 -23.47
C ARG A 268 25.40 9.03 -24.13
#